data_70da2cca132ba70a7853caa696867690
#
_entry.id   70da2cca132ba70a7853caa696867690
#
_cell.length_a   1.000
_cell.length_b   1.000
_cell.length_c   1.000
_cell.angle_alpha   90.00
_cell.angle_beta   90.00
_cell.angle_gamma   90.00
#
_symmetry.space_group_name_H-M   'P 1'
#
loop_
_entity.id
_entity.type
_entity.pdbx_description
1 polymer ?
#
loop_
_entity_poly.entity_id
_entity_poly.type
_entity_poly.pdbx_seq_one_letter_code
_entity_poly.pdbx_strand_id
1 'polypeptide(L)'
;MPRLIIRSFLLTTLLVVCAVCCFGQSTTGTVTMSATVSKFVEINSGGAVTLTGNSGGGVTTDGVTNSPLAVSINLGELGPSNVNSFVTAQVPLKLRSNAAYVLSMAATVTSSGASSSRIVASDVGFGLGTVSRTGLGVNAGSDTNATSGDPTLAANGSVNGTTGRYEFTAVRSNLSAFSSATTALSGPIIMNAVPRSNSNGLTVPAIFAVKPQFFENGTTTISVTFTVTAP
;
A
#
# COMPACT_ATOMS: atom_id res chain seq x y z
N MET A 1 22.30 66.53 -69.53
CA MET A 1 21.40 65.47 -69.05
C MET A 1 22.03 64.16 -68.47
N PRO A 2 23.36 63.86 -68.68
CA PRO A 2 23.89 62.60 -68.10
C PRO A 2 24.10 62.58 -66.61
N ARG A 3 24.27 63.73 -65.92
CA ARG A 3 24.46 63.78 -64.44
C ARG A 3 23.26 63.45 -63.63
N LEU A 4 22.03 63.57 -64.12
CA LEU A 4 20.81 63.26 -63.39
C LEU A 4 20.54 61.77 -63.37
N ILE A 5 20.88 61.04 -64.46
CA ILE A 5 20.69 59.59 -64.59
C ILE A 5 21.66 58.84 -63.66
N ILE A 6 22.89 59.30 -63.50
CA ILE A 6 23.87 58.69 -62.60
C ILE A 6 23.48 58.81 -61.17
N ARG A 7 22.92 59.95 -60.75
CA ARG A 7 22.44 60.16 -59.36
C ARG A 7 21.22 59.27 -59.04
N SER A 8 20.31 59.11 -60.00
CA SER A 8 19.16 58.26 -59.82
C SER A 8 19.56 56.77 -59.74
N PHE A 9 20.51 56.35 -60.52
CA PHE A 9 20.99 54.97 -60.48
C PHE A 9 21.77 54.67 -59.20
N LEU A 10 22.56 55.59 -58.68
CA LEU A 10 23.27 55.46 -57.40
C LEU A 10 22.31 55.41 -56.22
N LEU A 11 21.23 56.19 -56.26
CA LEU A 11 20.22 56.21 -55.21
C LEU A 11 19.40 54.91 -55.16
N THR A 12 19.04 54.36 -56.34
CA THR A 12 18.33 53.08 -56.41
C THR A 12 19.19 51.90 -56.00
N THR A 13 20.49 51.87 -56.33
CA THR A 13 21.40 50.85 -55.92
C THR A 13 21.65 50.88 -54.40
N LEU A 14 21.77 52.06 -53.82
CA LEU A 14 21.89 52.23 -52.37
C LEU A 14 20.63 51.75 -51.64
N LEU A 15 19.44 52.02 -52.17
CA LEU A 15 18.18 51.57 -51.58
C LEU A 15 18.01 50.06 -51.61
N VAL A 16 18.43 49.40 -52.68
CA VAL A 16 18.39 47.94 -52.84
C VAL A 16 19.41 47.26 -51.90
N VAL A 17 20.61 47.86 -51.75
CA VAL A 17 21.60 47.29 -50.78
C VAL A 17 21.14 47.43 -49.34
N CYS A 18 20.48 48.53 -48.96
CA CYS A 18 19.90 48.66 -47.62
C CYS A 18 18.74 47.69 -47.38
N ALA A 19 17.94 47.37 -48.41
CA ALA A 19 16.83 46.42 -48.25
C ALA A 19 17.30 44.99 -48.01
N VAL A 20 18.49 44.59 -48.51
CA VAL A 20 19.04 43.26 -48.32
C VAL A 20 19.69 43.07 -46.91
N CYS A 21 20.09 44.18 -46.28
CA CYS A 21 20.63 44.14 -44.92
C CYS A 21 19.58 44.01 -43.80
N CYS A 22 18.29 44.14 -44.14
CA CYS A 22 17.21 44.04 -43.14
C CYS A 22 16.57 42.65 -43.03
N PHE A 23 17.16 41.63 -43.59
CA PHE A 23 16.75 40.26 -43.24
C PHE A 23 17.19 39.99 -41.82
N GLY A 24 16.26 40.17 -40.90
CA GLY A 24 16.48 39.86 -39.49
C GLY A 24 16.99 38.41 -39.37
N GLN A 25 18.22 38.25 -38.92
CA GLN A 25 18.72 36.94 -38.59
C GLN A 25 17.99 36.47 -37.34
N SER A 26 17.20 35.42 -37.47
CA SER A 26 16.65 34.72 -36.32
C SER A 26 17.62 33.64 -35.92
N THR A 27 18.09 33.69 -34.67
CA THR A 27 18.84 32.59 -34.06
C THR A 27 17.93 31.86 -33.08
N THR A 28 17.83 30.55 -33.23
CA THR A 28 17.12 29.70 -32.29
C THR A 28 18.14 29.12 -31.32
N GLY A 29 17.89 29.31 -29.99
CA GLY A 29 18.63 28.67 -28.93
C GLY A 29 17.81 27.50 -28.40
N THR A 30 18.43 26.35 -28.21
CA THR A 30 17.79 25.17 -27.57
C THR A 30 18.32 25.03 -26.16
N VAL A 31 17.40 24.95 -25.18
CA VAL A 31 17.72 24.61 -23.80
C VAL A 31 17.24 23.18 -23.53
N THR A 32 18.15 22.30 -23.21
CA THR A 32 17.81 20.91 -22.82
C THR A 32 17.84 20.83 -21.31
N MET A 33 16.71 20.39 -20.73
CA MET A 33 16.59 20.07 -19.31
C MET A 33 16.33 18.57 -19.16
N SER A 34 17.02 17.94 -18.22
CA SER A 34 16.81 16.54 -17.86
C SER A 34 16.52 16.41 -16.37
N ALA A 35 15.62 15.50 -16.02
CA ALA A 35 15.34 15.13 -14.64
C ALA A 35 15.20 13.60 -14.55
N THR A 36 15.68 13.03 -13.44
CA THR A 36 15.54 11.61 -13.14
C THR A 36 14.58 11.46 -11.97
N VAL A 37 13.56 10.61 -12.15
CA VAL A 37 12.64 10.24 -11.07
C VAL A 37 12.98 8.82 -10.63
N SER A 38 13.44 8.66 -9.39
CA SER A 38 13.71 7.34 -8.81
C SER A 38 12.41 6.62 -8.43
N LYS A 39 12.46 5.28 -8.38
CA LYS A 39 11.36 4.47 -7.83
C LYS A 39 11.11 4.85 -6.38
N PHE A 40 9.85 4.98 -6.02
CA PHE A 40 9.42 5.33 -4.67
C PHE A 40 8.25 4.45 -4.25
N VAL A 41 8.30 3.93 -3.03
CA VAL A 41 7.23 3.19 -2.36
C VAL A 41 7.08 3.66 -0.93
N GLU A 42 5.84 3.65 -0.43
CA GLU A 42 5.52 4.06 0.92
C GLU A 42 4.39 3.21 1.47
N ILE A 43 4.46 2.89 2.76
CA ILE A 43 3.40 2.24 3.54
C ILE A 43 3.12 3.04 4.80
N ASN A 44 1.88 3.45 4.98
CA ASN A 44 1.40 4.23 6.13
C ASN A 44 0.10 3.67 6.67
N SER A 45 -0.40 4.23 7.77
CA SER A 45 -1.77 3.99 8.20
C SER A 45 -2.76 4.69 7.28
N GLY A 46 -3.80 3.99 6.87
CA GLY A 46 -4.92 4.52 6.10
C GLY A 46 -6.05 5.10 6.97
N GLY A 47 -5.97 4.98 8.29
CA GLY A 47 -6.98 5.42 9.24
C GLY A 47 -6.84 4.73 10.59
N ALA A 48 -7.83 4.89 11.45
CA ALA A 48 -7.85 4.26 12.76
C ALA A 48 -7.99 2.73 12.66
N VAL A 49 -7.33 2.03 13.57
CA VAL A 49 -7.47 0.58 13.74
C VAL A 49 -8.83 0.29 14.38
N THR A 50 -9.54 -0.70 13.85
CA THR A 50 -10.81 -1.17 14.42
C THR A 50 -10.60 -2.52 15.10
N LEU A 51 -10.98 -2.61 16.37
CA LEU A 51 -10.95 -3.84 17.17
C LEU A 51 -12.38 -4.22 17.57
N THR A 52 -12.79 -5.45 17.32
CA THR A 52 -14.13 -5.96 17.64
C THR A 52 -14.09 -7.32 18.30
N GLY A 53 -15.10 -7.65 19.10
CA GLY A 53 -15.22 -8.94 19.78
C GLY A 53 -14.25 -9.17 20.94
N ASN A 54 -13.47 -8.16 21.32
CA ASN A 54 -12.47 -8.25 22.35
C ASN A 54 -13.07 -8.15 23.77
N SER A 55 -12.41 -8.76 24.74
CA SER A 55 -12.68 -8.63 26.17
C SER A 55 -11.48 -7.99 26.86
N GLY A 56 -11.63 -6.73 27.30
CA GLY A 56 -10.55 -5.98 27.95
C GLY A 56 -9.38 -5.58 27.05
N GLY A 57 -9.51 -5.72 25.73
CA GLY A 57 -8.51 -5.32 24.77
C GLY A 57 -8.62 -3.86 24.34
N GLY A 58 -7.68 -3.40 23.54
CA GLY A 58 -7.67 -2.04 23.00
C GLY A 58 -6.52 -1.78 22.05
N VAL A 59 -6.62 -0.67 21.31
CA VAL A 59 -5.55 -0.18 20.45
C VAL A 59 -4.69 0.78 21.26
N THR A 60 -3.43 0.44 21.48
CA THR A 60 -2.48 1.29 22.22
C THR A 60 -1.69 2.24 21.32
N THR A 61 -1.49 1.84 20.07
CA THR A 61 -0.89 2.68 19.02
C THR A 61 -1.60 2.36 17.72
N ASP A 62 -2.27 3.32 17.12
CA ASP A 62 -3.08 3.11 15.90
C ASP A 62 -2.33 3.37 14.59
N GLY A 63 -1.13 3.93 14.67
CA GLY A 63 -0.29 4.22 13.50
C GLY A 63 -0.77 5.39 12.63
N VAL A 64 -1.85 6.09 13.00
CA VAL A 64 -2.46 7.15 12.15
C VAL A 64 -1.50 8.30 11.86
N THR A 65 -0.61 8.60 12.78
CA THR A 65 0.37 9.69 12.65
C THR A 65 1.79 9.20 12.33
N ASN A 66 1.99 7.87 12.24
CA ASN A 66 3.32 7.29 12.14
C ASN A 66 3.72 7.00 10.70
N SER A 67 4.93 7.39 10.36
CA SER A 67 5.66 6.94 9.18
C SER A 67 7.08 6.54 9.63
N PRO A 68 7.49 5.27 9.54
CA PRO A 68 6.76 4.12 9.00
C PRO A 68 5.59 3.66 9.87
N LEU A 69 4.72 2.80 9.30
CA LEU A 69 3.58 2.22 10.00
C LEU A 69 4.02 1.51 11.28
N ALA A 70 3.43 1.92 12.41
CA ALA A 70 3.60 1.26 13.70
C ALA A 70 2.24 1.15 14.39
N VAL A 71 1.78 -0.08 14.60
CA VAL A 71 0.49 -0.39 15.23
C VAL A 71 0.70 -1.38 16.36
N SER A 72 0.06 -1.12 17.50
CA SER A 72 0.07 -2.02 18.66
C SER A 72 -1.36 -2.25 19.15
N ILE A 73 -1.76 -3.51 19.21
CA ILE A 73 -3.12 -3.92 19.53
C ILE A 73 -3.05 -4.96 20.65
N ASN A 74 -3.84 -4.76 21.70
CA ASN A 74 -4.15 -5.78 22.68
C ASN A 74 -5.49 -6.42 22.31
N LEU A 75 -5.49 -7.70 21.94
CA LEU A 75 -6.71 -8.44 21.59
C LEU A 75 -7.59 -8.76 22.81
N GLY A 76 -7.10 -8.53 24.04
CA GLY A 76 -7.80 -8.84 25.27
C GLY A 76 -7.76 -10.33 25.61
N GLU A 77 -8.71 -10.77 26.41
CA GLU A 77 -8.83 -12.18 26.83
C GLU A 77 -9.51 -13.01 25.74
N LEU A 78 -8.88 -14.10 25.34
CA LEU A 78 -9.37 -15.03 24.31
C LEU A 78 -9.92 -16.31 24.97
N GLY A 79 -10.81 -16.14 25.92
CA GLY A 79 -11.42 -17.26 26.65
C GLY A 79 -12.64 -17.87 25.93
N PRO A 80 -13.08 -19.07 26.36
CA PRO A 80 -14.19 -19.81 25.74
C PRO A 80 -15.55 -19.14 25.87
N SER A 81 -15.69 -18.11 26.70
CA SER A 81 -16.94 -17.35 26.87
C SER A 81 -17.40 -16.66 25.56
N ASN A 82 -16.50 -16.43 24.61
CA ASN A 82 -16.78 -15.79 23.34
C ASN A 82 -16.75 -16.77 22.14
N VAL A 83 -17.04 -18.05 22.35
CA VAL A 83 -16.90 -19.13 21.34
C VAL A 83 -17.64 -18.87 20.02
N ASN A 84 -18.69 -18.06 20.02
CA ASN A 84 -19.49 -17.79 18.81
C ASN A 84 -19.02 -16.56 18.03
N SER A 85 -18.05 -15.80 18.53
CA SER A 85 -17.58 -14.57 17.92
C SER A 85 -16.09 -14.64 17.63
N PHE A 86 -15.65 -13.98 16.58
CA PHE A 86 -14.23 -13.72 16.36
C PHE A 86 -13.82 -12.45 17.13
N VAL A 87 -12.60 -12.46 17.67
CA VAL A 87 -11.91 -11.22 17.99
C VAL A 87 -11.17 -10.79 16.75
N THR A 88 -11.50 -9.62 16.21
CA THR A 88 -10.94 -9.13 14.95
C THR A 88 -10.25 -7.79 15.15
N ALA A 89 -9.09 -7.63 14.50
CA ALA A 89 -8.40 -6.36 14.39
C ALA A 89 -8.23 -6.02 12.90
N GLN A 90 -8.76 -4.86 12.51
CA GLN A 90 -8.62 -4.35 11.14
C GLN A 90 -7.69 -3.16 11.14
N VAL A 91 -6.56 -3.29 10.45
CA VAL A 91 -5.54 -2.26 10.27
C VAL A 91 -5.62 -1.73 8.85
N PRO A 92 -6.07 -0.50 8.64
CA PRO A 92 -6.11 0.09 7.31
C PRO A 92 -4.70 0.47 6.85
N LEU A 93 -4.17 -0.26 5.87
CA LEU A 93 -2.89 0.07 5.23
C LEU A 93 -3.11 1.07 4.11
N LYS A 94 -2.20 2.01 3.97
CA LYS A 94 -2.17 2.95 2.85
C LYS A 94 -0.85 2.85 2.11
N LEU A 95 -0.94 2.51 0.83
CA LEU A 95 0.21 2.31 -0.04
C LEU A 95 0.29 3.40 -1.09
N ARG A 96 1.51 3.80 -1.42
CA ARG A 96 1.85 4.68 -2.53
C ARG A 96 3.04 4.12 -3.28
N SER A 97 3.01 4.23 -4.60
CA SER A 97 4.11 3.81 -5.45
C SER A 97 4.07 4.52 -6.79
N ASN A 98 5.21 5.00 -7.26
CA ASN A 98 5.37 5.52 -8.62
C ASN A 98 5.82 4.44 -9.63
N ALA A 99 5.76 3.18 -9.24
CA ALA A 99 6.02 2.01 -10.08
C ALA A 99 5.03 0.88 -9.71
N ALA A 100 5.02 -0.21 -10.45
CA ALA A 100 4.37 -1.43 -10.03
C ALA A 100 4.90 -1.85 -8.65
N TYR A 101 4.04 -2.42 -7.81
CA TYR A 101 4.38 -2.71 -6.43
C TYR A 101 4.07 -4.16 -6.04
N VAL A 102 4.78 -4.63 -5.03
CA VAL A 102 4.50 -5.88 -4.32
C VAL A 102 4.47 -5.57 -2.83
N LEU A 103 3.37 -5.90 -2.17
CA LEU A 103 3.23 -5.91 -0.71
C LEU A 103 3.44 -7.34 -0.23
N SER A 104 4.50 -7.56 0.54
CA SER A 104 4.78 -8.83 1.21
C SER A 104 4.50 -8.70 2.70
N MET A 105 4.18 -9.82 3.33
CA MET A 105 3.99 -9.93 4.77
C MET A 105 4.83 -11.06 5.34
N ALA A 106 5.39 -10.85 6.52
CA ALA A 106 5.97 -11.90 7.35
C ALA A 106 5.38 -11.80 8.76
N ALA A 107 5.11 -12.94 9.40
CA ALA A 107 4.51 -12.99 10.72
C ALA A 107 5.17 -14.03 11.62
N THR A 108 5.24 -13.71 12.92
CA THR A 108 5.64 -14.63 13.97
C THR A 108 4.62 -14.61 15.10
N VAL A 109 4.32 -15.77 15.66
CA VAL A 109 3.47 -15.92 16.84
C VAL A 109 4.28 -16.61 17.90
N THR A 110 4.44 -15.96 19.06
CA THR A 110 5.19 -16.46 20.20
C THR A 110 4.27 -16.51 21.41
N SER A 111 4.04 -17.72 21.92
CA SER A 111 3.22 -17.94 23.11
C SER A 111 4.08 -18.43 24.27
N SER A 112 3.76 -17.97 25.47
CA SER A 112 4.33 -18.54 26.69
C SER A 112 3.80 -19.95 26.93
N GLY A 113 4.61 -20.78 27.61
CA GLY A 113 4.25 -22.17 27.90
C GLY A 113 4.70 -23.17 26.83
N ALA A 114 4.61 -24.44 27.13
CA ALA A 114 5.09 -25.55 26.31
C ALA A 114 3.98 -26.47 25.77
N SER A 115 2.71 -26.18 26.07
CA SER A 115 1.57 -27.01 25.66
C SER A 115 1.20 -26.87 24.20
N SER A 116 0.69 -27.93 23.60
CA SER A 116 0.10 -27.93 22.26
C SER A 116 -1.21 -27.14 22.18
N SER A 117 -1.81 -26.78 23.31
CA SER A 117 -3.08 -26.01 23.37
C SER A 117 -2.89 -24.49 23.36
N ARG A 118 -1.65 -24.00 23.31
CA ARG A 118 -1.36 -22.57 23.16
C ARG A 118 -1.78 -22.03 21.78
N ILE A 119 -1.93 -20.72 21.68
CA ILE A 119 -2.15 -20.06 20.38
C ILE A 119 -0.92 -20.20 19.50
N VAL A 120 -1.10 -20.65 18.28
CA VAL A 120 -0.08 -20.76 17.24
C VAL A 120 -0.47 -19.98 15.98
N ALA A 121 0.42 -19.88 15.02
CA ALA A 121 0.19 -19.07 13.83
C ALA A 121 -1.04 -19.49 13.01
N SER A 122 -1.40 -20.77 12.99
CA SER A 122 -2.61 -21.28 12.33
C SER A 122 -3.92 -20.90 13.03
N ASP A 123 -3.85 -20.50 14.30
CA ASP A 123 -5.03 -20.04 15.05
C ASP A 123 -5.35 -18.55 14.79
N VAL A 124 -4.45 -17.85 14.11
CA VAL A 124 -4.61 -16.42 13.80
C VAL A 124 -4.93 -16.27 12.33
N GLY A 125 -6.20 -15.99 12.04
CA GLY A 125 -6.67 -15.72 10.70
C GLY A 125 -6.11 -14.41 10.16
N PHE A 126 -5.85 -14.39 8.87
CA PHE A 126 -5.40 -13.21 8.15
C PHE A 126 -6.06 -13.12 6.78
N GLY A 127 -6.37 -11.90 6.37
CA GLY A 127 -6.80 -11.59 5.02
C GLY A 127 -6.69 -10.11 4.73
N LEU A 128 -6.76 -9.76 3.45
CA LEU A 128 -6.87 -8.39 3.00
C LEU A 128 -8.30 -8.15 2.54
N GLY A 129 -8.93 -7.10 3.07
CA GLY A 129 -10.24 -6.66 2.65
C GLY A 129 -10.25 -6.01 1.27
N THR A 130 -11.36 -5.36 0.94
CA THR A 130 -11.54 -4.70 -0.36
C THR A 130 -10.51 -3.60 -0.57
N VAL A 131 -9.77 -3.72 -1.66
CA VAL A 131 -8.79 -2.71 -2.07
C VAL A 131 -9.50 -1.53 -2.71
N SER A 132 -9.16 -0.32 -2.29
CA SER A 132 -9.69 0.91 -2.86
C SER A 132 -8.57 1.86 -3.28
N ARG A 133 -8.74 2.45 -4.47
CA ARG A 133 -7.83 3.47 -5.01
C ARG A 133 -8.53 4.81 -4.99
N THR A 134 -7.88 5.84 -4.46
CA THR A 134 -8.43 7.19 -4.35
C THR A 134 -7.44 8.22 -4.88
N GLY A 135 -7.98 9.28 -5.51
CA GLY A 135 -7.21 10.41 -6.03
C GLY A 135 -7.43 10.67 -7.51
N LEU A 136 -7.11 11.90 -7.94
CA LEU A 136 -7.11 12.28 -9.35
C LEU A 136 -5.94 11.60 -10.08
N GLY A 137 -6.19 11.09 -11.28
CA GLY A 137 -5.17 10.42 -12.09
C GLY A 137 -4.76 9.04 -11.55
N VAL A 138 -5.61 8.43 -10.74
CA VAL A 138 -5.38 7.07 -10.22
C VAL A 138 -5.43 6.06 -11.36
N ASN A 139 -4.35 5.33 -11.53
CA ASN A 139 -4.32 4.24 -12.50
C ASN A 139 -5.23 3.11 -12.00
N ALA A 140 -6.40 2.94 -12.62
CA ALA A 140 -7.32 1.86 -12.34
C ALA A 140 -6.77 0.56 -12.92
N GLY A 141 -5.77 0.00 -12.27
CA GLY A 141 -5.25 -1.31 -12.62
C GLY A 141 -5.87 -2.41 -11.74
N SER A 142 -5.71 -3.63 -12.13
CA SER A 142 -6.11 -4.76 -11.32
C SER A 142 -5.05 -5.00 -10.23
N ASP A 143 -5.46 -4.90 -8.98
CA ASP A 143 -4.65 -5.36 -7.86
C ASP A 143 -4.95 -6.85 -7.62
N THR A 144 -3.91 -7.64 -7.45
CA THR A 144 -4.03 -9.08 -7.22
C THR A 144 -3.86 -9.36 -5.73
N ASN A 145 -4.98 -9.67 -5.06
CA ASN A 145 -4.99 -10.13 -3.68
C ASN A 145 -4.67 -11.64 -3.64
N ALA A 146 -3.58 -11.99 -2.96
CA ALA A 146 -3.12 -13.36 -2.81
C ALA A 146 -3.58 -14.01 -1.49
N THR A 147 -4.43 -13.32 -0.71
CA THR A 147 -5.01 -13.85 0.53
C THR A 147 -6.44 -14.32 0.30
N SER A 148 -7.03 -14.97 1.30
CA SER A 148 -8.43 -15.43 1.25
C SER A 148 -9.47 -14.32 1.50
N GLY A 149 -9.04 -13.06 1.67
CA GLY A 149 -9.93 -11.94 2.02
C GLY A 149 -10.28 -11.91 3.51
N ASP A 150 -11.53 -11.60 3.86
CA ASP A 150 -11.96 -11.53 5.26
C ASP A 150 -11.85 -12.91 5.93
N PRO A 151 -10.99 -13.10 6.96
CA PRO A 151 -10.78 -14.38 7.60
C PRO A 151 -11.98 -14.86 8.42
N THR A 152 -12.95 -14.00 8.71
CA THR A 152 -14.15 -14.35 9.51
C THR A 152 -15.24 -15.03 8.68
N LEU A 153 -15.09 -15.14 7.38
CA LEU A 153 -16.04 -15.83 6.50
C LEU A 153 -16.01 -17.35 6.75
N ALA A 154 -17.17 -17.98 6.75
CA ALA A 154 -17.31 -19.42 6.97
C ALA A 154 -16.51 -20.27 5.97
N ALA A 155 -16.27 -19.74 4.77
CA ALA A 155 -15.45 -20.42 3.75
C ALA A 155 -13.97 -20.50 4.09
N ASN A 156 -13.48 -19.73 5.07
CA ASN A 156 -12.07 -19.60 5.41
C ASN A 156 -11.62 -20.50 6.57
N GLY A 157 -12.56 -21.16 7.27
CA GLY A 157 -12.23 -22.06 8.34
C GLY A 157 -13.43 -22.90 8.83
N SER A 158 -13.13 -23.89 9.63
CA SER A 158 -14.13 -24.81 10.16
C SER A 158 -13.65 -25.41 11.49
N VAL A 159 -14.56 -26.01 12.24
CA VAL A 159 -14.22 -26.80 13.43
C VAL A 159 -13.64 -28.15 12.96
N ASN A 160 -12.43 -28.46 13.39
CA ASN A 160 -11.80 -29.75 13.17
C ASN A 160 -12.52 -30.81 14.02
N GLY A 161 -13.09 -31.84 13.37
CA GLY A 161 -13.88 -32.87 14.03
C GLY A 161 -13.08 -33.76 14.98
N THR A 162 -11.76 -33.80 14.90
CA THR A 162 -10.87 -34.58 15.77
C THR A 162 -10.43 -33.80 17.00
N THR A 163 -10.03 -32.53 16.81
CA THR A 163 -9.51 -31.68 17.88
C THR A 163 -10.57 -30.84 18.58
N GLY A 164 -11.72 -30.65 17.93
CA GLY A 164 -12.75 -29.72 18.37
C GLY A 164 -12.36 -28.24 18.23
N ARG A 165 -11.19 -27.93 17.67
CA ARG A 165 -10.68 -26.57 17.49
C ARG A 165 -11.17 -25.97 16.17
N TYR A 166 -11.42 -24.68 16.17
CA TYR A 166 -11.60 -23.93 14.95
C TYR A 166 -10.25 -23.71 14.26
N GLU A 167 -10.16 -24.04 13.01
CA GLU A 167 -8.97 -23.91 12.19
C GLU A 167 -9.27 -23.11 10.92
N PHE A 168 -8.37 -22.22 10.52
CA PHE A 168 -8.43 -21.53 9.23
C PHE A 168 -7.83 -22.45 8.16
N THR A 169 -8.65 -22.92 7.24
CA THR A 169 -8.30 -23.98 6.27
C THR A 169 -8.14 -23.49 4.84
N ALA A 170 -8.65 -22.29 4.50
CA ALA A 170 -8.47 -21.73 3.18
C ALA A 170 -7.02 -21.34 2.92
N VAL A 171 -6.60 -21.34 1.67
CA VAL A 171 -5.25 -20.99 1.27
C VAL A 171 -4.92 -19.56 1.71
N ARG A 172 -3.82 -19.41 2.43
CA ARG A 172 -3.36 -18.11 2.98
C ARG A 172 -4.41 -17.39 3.84
N SER A 173 -5.21 -18.13 4.57
CA SER A 173 -6.22 -17.60 5.49
C SER A 173 -5.72 -17.41 6.93
N ASN A 174 -4.48 -17.76 7.21
CA ASN A 174 -3.88 -17.65 8.54
C ASN A 174 -2.39 -17.31 8.49
N LEU A 175 -1.80 -16.95 9.63
CA LEU A 175 -0.43 -16.49 9.71
C LEU A 175 0.63 -17.57 9.47
N SER A 176 0.30 -18.85 9.51
CA SER A 176 1.28 -19.91 9.20
C SER A 176 1.74 -19.86 7.74
N ALA A 177 0.90 -19.36 6.84
CA ALA A 177 1.26 -19.14 5.43
C ALA A 177 2.28 -18.00 5.23
N PHE A 178 2.57 -17.23 6.26
CA PHE A 178 3.41 -16.05 6.24
C PHE A 178 4.59 -16.16 7.24
N SER A 179 5.03 -17.36 7.54
CA SER A 179 6.21 -17.58 8.38
C SER A 179 7.51 -17.01 7.79
N SER A 180 7.52 -16.69 6.52
CA SER A 180 8.54 -15.92 5.80
C SER A 180 7.88 -14.86 4.94
N ALA A 181 8.67 -13.90 4.41
CA ALA A 181 8.16 -12.85 3.55
C ALA A 181 7.43 -13.44 2.33
N THR A 182 6.12 -13.31 2.32
CA THR A 182 5.23 -13.89 1.30
C THR A 182 4.35 -12.77 0.72
N THR A 183 4.19 -12.76 -0.60
CA THR A 183 3.35 -11.77 -1.28
C THR A 183 1.90 -11.88 -0.82
N ALA A 184 1.35 -10.77 -0.34
CA ALA A 184 -0.05 -10.64 0.06
C ALA A 184 -0.87 -9.87 -0.98
N LEU A 185 -0.28 -8.85 -1.62
CA LEU A 185 -0.94 -8.03 -2.63
C LEU A 185 0.10 -7.55 -3.64
N SER A 186 -0.27 -7.44 -4.90
CA SER A 186 0.56 -6.83 -5.93
C SER A 186 -0.30 -6.06 -6.92
N GLY A 187 0.28 -5.10 -7.62
CA GLY A 187 -0.48 -4.32 -8.59
C GLY A 187 0.36 -3.36 -9.39
N PRO A 188 -0.30 -2.65 -10.31
CA PRO A 188 0.33 -1.62 -11.11
C PRO A 188 0.65 -0.38 -10.26
N ILE A 189 1.26 0.59 -10.90
CA ILE A 189 1.56 1.91 -10.32
C ILE A 189 0.36 2.50 -9.57
N ILE A 190 0.63 3.06 -8.38
CA ILE A 190 -0.34 3.79 -7.56
C ILE A 190 -0.06 5.28 -7.77
N MET A 191 -0.38 5.79 -8.95
CA MET A 191 -0.15 7.19 -9.25
C MET A 191 -1.10 8.11 -8.45
N ASN A 192 -0.54 9.21 -8.00
CA ASN A 192 -1.27 10.30 -7.42
C ASN A 192 -0.93 11.59 -8.17
N ALA A 193 -1.91 12.18 -8.83
CA ALA A 193 -1.73 13.42 -9.57
C ALA A 193 -1.51 14.65 -8.67
N VAL A 194 -1.87 14.54 -7.39
CA VAL A 194 -1.72 15.63 -6.43
C VAL A 194 -0.52 15.37 -5.52
N PRO A 195 0.54 16.18 -5.58
CA PRO A 195 1.70 16.00 -4.73
C PRO A 195 1.29 16.02 -3.25
N ARG A 196 1.72 15.00 -2.49
CA ARG A 196 1.63 14.93 -1.02
C ARG A 196 0.23 14.99 -0.40
N SER A 197 -0.83 14.68 -1.14
CA SER A 197 -2.14 14.51 -0.51
C SER A 197 -2.17 13.21 0.28
N ASN A 198 -2.29 13.30 1.62
CA ASN A 198 -2.43 12.13 2.49
C ASN A 198 -3.73 11.35 2.26
N SER A 199 -4.71 11.97 1.58
CA SER A 199 -5.99 11.33 1.26
C SER A 199 -5.93 10.37 0.08
N ASN A 200 -4.90 10.46 -0.79
CA ASN A 200 -4.83 9.71 -2.04
C ASN A 200 -3.85 8.53 -1.94
N GLY A 201 -4.15 7.46 -2.64
CA GLY A 201 -3.34 6.24 -2.69
C GLY A 201 -4.19 4.98 -2.76
N LEU A 202 -3.57 3.85 -2.52
CA LEU A 202 -4.22 2.56 -2.38
C LEU A 202 -4.49 2.32 -0.90
N THR A 203 -5.74 2.13 -0.54
CA THR A 203 -6.12 1.71 0.82
C THR A 203 -6.56 0.26 0.80
N VAL A 204 -6.01 -0.53 1.71
CA VAL A 204 -6.34 -1.94 1.87
C VAL A 204 -6.43 -2.29 3.35
N PRO A 205 -7.56 -2.80 3.85
CA PRO A 205 -7.68 -3.28 5.21
C PRO A 205 -6.91 -4.59 5.39
N ALA A 206 -5.94 -4.64 6.31
CA ALA A 206 -5.36 -5.87 6.80
C ALA A 206 -6.20 -6.37 7.98
N ILE A 207 -6.83 -7.54 7.85
CA ILE A 207 -7.76 -8.09 8.81
C ILE A 207 -7.12 -9.28 9.50
N PHE A 208 -7.07 -9.23 10.81
CA PHE A 208 -6.62 -10.32 11.67
C PHE A 208 -7.80 -10.82 12.49
N ALA A 209 -7.90 -12.13 12.68
CA ALA A 209 -8.98 -12.71 13.46
C ALA A 209 -8.49 -13.89 14.29
N VAL A 210 -8.97 -13.98 15.53
CA VAL A 210 -8.80 -15.16 16.37
C VAL A 210 -10.19 -15.63 16.80
N LYS A 211 -10.45 -16.93 16.66
CA LYS A 211 -11.64 -17.55 17.22
C LYS A 211 -11.35 -17.88 18.68
N PRO A 212 -11.98 -17.23 19.67
CA PRO A 212 -11.85 -17.61 21.07
C PRO A 212 -12.25 -19.07 21.28
N GLN A 213 -11.40 -19.81 21.95
CA GLN A 213 -11.58 -21.24 22.25
C GLN A 213 -10.77 -21.62 23.49
N PHE A 214 -10.75 -22.89 23.86
CA PHE A 214 -9.99 -23.36 25.04
C PHE A 214 -8.48 -23.37 24.75
N PHE A 215 -7.87 -22.19 24.79
CA PHE A 215 -6.42 -22.07 24.77
C PHE A 215 -5.83 -22.29 26.15
N GLU A 216 -4.58 -22.74 26.21
CA GLU A 216 -3.82 -22.77 27.45
C GLU A 216 -3.62 -21.37 28.00
N ASN A 217 -3.69 -21.22 29.32
CA ASN A 217 -3.39 -19.96 29.98
C ASN A 217 -1.97 -19.48 29.70
N GLY A 218 -1.83 -18.24 29.30
CA GLY A 218 -0.54 -17.63 28.98
C GLY A 218 -0.68 -16.38 28.13
N THR A 219 0.46 -15.80 27.78
CA THR A 219 0.53 -14.62 26.93
C THR A 219 1.01 -15.00 25.53
N THR A 220 0.34 -14.48 24.52
CA THR A 220 0.75 -14.65 23.11
C THR A 220 1.08 -13.28 22.52
N THR A 221 2.25 -13.20 21.88
CA THR A 221 2.68 -12.04 21.10
C THR A 221 2.64 -12.39 19.63
N ILE A 222 1.96 -11.55 18.85
CA ILE A 222 1.87 -11.65 17.40
C ILE A 222 2.64 -10.47 16.81
N SER A 223 3.67 -10.75 16.02
CA SER A 223 4.45 -9.72 15.31
C SER A 223 4.25 -9.89 13.81
N VAL A 224 3.84 -8.82 13.15
CA VAL A 224 3.59 -8.80 11.70
C VAL A 224 4.37 -7.66 11.07
N THR A 225 5.13 -7.98 10.04
CA THR A 225 5.89 -7.02 9.25
C THR A 225 5.35 -6.97 7.83
N PHE A 226 4.92 -5.80 7.40
CA PHE A 226 4.57 -5.52 6.01
C PHE A 226 5.75 -4.84 5.31
N THR A 227 6.05 -5.30 4.11
CA THR A 227 7.10 -4.73 3.27
C THR A 227 6.55 -4.45 1.89
N VAL A 228 6.67 -3.21 1.43
CA VAL A 228 6.30 -2.82 0.06
C VAL A 228 7.58 -2.61 -0.76
N THR A 229 7.60 -3.18 -1.95
CA THR A 229 8.72 -3.06 -2.90
C THR A 229 8.22 -2.65 -4.28
N ALA A 230 9.08 -1.98 -5.04
CA ALA A 230 8.90 -1.74 -6.48
C ALA A 230 9.94 -2.58 -7.22
N PRO A 231 9.55 -3.73 -7.78
CA PRO A 231 10.43 -4.63 -8.51
C PRO A 231 11.02 -3.98 -9.79
#